data_de20dbfcdd51849ff9661ff0dae1b559
#
_entry.id   de20dbfcdd51849ff9661ff0dae1b559
#
_cell.length_a   1.000
_cell.length_b   1.000
_cell.length_c   1.000
_cell.angle_alpha   90.00
_cell.angle_beta   90.00
_cell.angle_gamma   90.00
#
_symmetry.space_group_name_H-M   'P 1'
#
loop_
_entity.id
_entity.type
_entity.pdbx_description
1 polymer ?
#
loop_
_entity_poly.entity_id
_entity_poly.type
_entity_poly.pdbx_seq_one_letter_code
_entity_poly.pdbx_strand_id
1 'polypeptide(L)'
;GDVYKRQLATIHESHDFIPPKPSIILQLHRDLYKYSGKSIGGSFKNSDNVIAEELPDGQQIVRFEPVPAWETPETIAALCNAFEAAMQDAELDPLLLIPIFILDFLCIHPFNDGNGRMSRLLTLLLLYRSGYIVGKYISIEKLISDTKETYYEVLQASSYNWHEGTNDYAPFVTYMPVSYTHLTLPT
;
A
#
# COMPACT_ATOMS: atom_id res chain seq x y z
N GLY A 1 -12.55 2.28 -13.49
CA GLY A 1 -11.64 1.44 -14.27
C GLY A 1 -10.64 2.21 -15.09
N ASP A 2 -11.04 3.18 -15.92
CA ASP A 2 -10.13 3.85 -16.86
C ASP A 2 -9.13 4.80 -16.19
N VAL A 3 -9.51 5.45 -15.09
CA VAL A 3 -8.61 6.36 -14.34
C VAL A 3 -7.49 5.56 -13.70
N TYR A 4 -7.81 4.44 -13.07
CA TYR A 4 -6.82 3.57 -12.44
C TYR A 4 -5.84 3.00 -13.48
N LYS A 5 -6.32 2.58 -14.65
CA LYS A 5 -5.46 2.13 -15.76
C LYS A 5 -4.54 3.24 -16.26
N ARG A 6 -5.02 4.48 -16.35
CA ARG A 6 -4.18 5.63 -16.72
C ARG A 6 -3.10 5.91 -15.68
N GLN A 7 -3.42 5.81 -14.38
CA GLN A 7 -2.43 5.96 -13.31
C GLN A 7 -1.35 4.89 -13.40
N LEU A 8 -1.74 3.63 -13.65
CA LEU A 8 -0.78 2.53 -13.86
C LEU A 8 0.15 2.83 -15.03
N ALA A 9 -0.38 3.32 -16.16
CA ALA A 9 0.42 3.71 -17.32
C ALA A 9 1.38 4.87 -16.98
N THR A 10 0.92 5.89 -16.28
CA THR A 10 1.75 7.03 -15.84
C THR A 10 2.88 6.57 -14.92
N ILE A 11 2.60 5.69 -13.97
CA ILE A 11 3.62 5.12 -13.08
C ILE A 11 4.65 4.33 -13.91
N HIS A 12 4.18 3.52 -14.85
CA HIS A 12 5.06 2.74 -15.72
C HIS A 12 6.01 3.61 -16.55
N GLU A 13 5.53 4.74 -17.07
CA GLU A 13 6.30 5.62 -17.95
C GLU A 13 7.18 6.63 -17.20
N SER A 14 6.78 7.03 -15.99
CA SER A 14 7.35 8.19 -15.29
C SER A 14 7.78 7.92 -13.84
N HIS A 15 7.89 6.66 -13.42
CA HIS A 15 8.18 6.28 -12.04
C HIS A 15 9.45 6.92 -11.44
N ASP A 16 10.48 7.17 -12.24
CA ASP A 16 11.72 7.80 -11.77
C ASP A 16 11.50 9.23 -11.26
N PHE A 17 10.45 9.89 -11.76
CA PHE A 17 10.10 11.28 -11.40
C PHE A 17 9.02 11.36 -10.32
N ILE A 18 8.51 10.22 -9.83
CA ILE A 18 7.43 10.15 -8.84
C ILE A 18 7.98 9.60 -7.51
N PRO A 19 8.50 10.46 -6.60
CA PRO A 19 9.01 10.00 -5.31
C PRO A 19 7.87 9.63 -4.34
N PRO A 20 8.08 8.69 -3.41
CA PRO A 20 7.11 8.32 -2.38
C PRO A 20 7.07 9.38 -1.25
N LYS A 21 6.52 10.54 -1.54
CA LYS A 21 6.36 11.67 -0.60
C LYS A 21 4.88 11.88 -0.27
N PRO A 22 4.54 12.47 0.89
CA PRO A 22 3.14 12.72 1.26
C PRO A 22 2.35 13.49 0.19
N SER A 23 2.95 14.52 -0.41
CA SER A 23 2.32 15.31 -1.49
C SER A 23 2.01 14.48 -2.73
N ILE A 24 2.87 13.54 -3.08
CA ILE A 24 2.66 12.62 -4.21
C ILE A 24 1.60 11.59 -3.89
N ILE A 25 1.59 11.04 -2.67
CA ILE A 25 0.53 10.12 -2.21
C ILE A 25 -0.83 10.80 -2.30
N LEU A 26 -0.95 12.05 -1.84
CA LEU A 26 -2.17 12.85 -1.95
C LEU A 26 -2.56 13.12 -3.42
N GLN A 27 -1.58 13.41 -4.29
CA GLN A 27 -1.83 13.63 -5.72
C GLN A 27 -2.33 12.35 -6.41
N LEU A 28 -1.72 11.21 -6.16
CA LEU A 28 -2.18 9.91 -6.69
C LEU A 28 -3.59 9.59 -6.23
N HIS A 29 -3.90 9.87 -4.97
CA HIS A 29 -5.25 9.68 -4.43
C HIS A 29 -6.25 10.66 -5.07
N ARG A 30 -5.88 11.92 -5.29
CA ARG A 30 -6.72 12.90 -6.02
C ARG A 30 -7.04 12.40 -7.42
N ASP A 31 -6.03 11.93 -8.14
CA ASP A 31 -6.19 11.44 -9.50
C ASP A 31 -7.04 10.18 -9.57
N LEU A 32 -6.95 9.30 -8.57
CA LEU A 32 -7.79 8.11 -8.44
C LEU A 32 -9.29 8.46 -8.38
N TYR A 33 -9.64 9.59 -7.77
CA TYR A 33 -11.03 10.03 -7.58
C TYR A 33 -11.50 11.13 -8.54
N LYS A 34 -10.62 11.63 -9.42
CA LYS A 34 -10.87 12.78 -10.31
C LYS A 34 -12.19 12.71 -11.09
N TYR A 35 -12.64 11.51 -11.44
CA TYR A 35 -13.86 11.31 -12.23
C TYR A 35 -14.94 10.49 -11.50
N SER A 36 -14.78 10.30 -10.19
CA SER A 36 -15.71 9.48 -9.40
C SER A 36 -16.95 10.23 -8.92
N GLY A 37 -16.99 11.57 -9.08
CA GLY A 37 -18.02 12.43 -8.48
C GLY A 37 -17.89 12.58 -6.94
N LYS A 38 -16.90 11.93 -6.31
CA LYS A 38 -16.63 12.02 -4.87
C LYS A 38 -15.59 13.12 -4.63
N SER A 39 -15.86 14.03 -3.70
CA SER A 39 -14.93 15.11 -3.30
C SER A 39 -13.86 14.72 -2.28
N ILE A 40 -13.59 13.42 -2.15
CA ILE A 40 -12.67 12.87 -1.12
C ILE A 40 -11.23 12.72 -1.62
N GLY A 41 -10.97 12.97 -2.90
CA GLY A 41 -9.65 12.77 -3.51
C GLY A 41 -8.62 13.80 -3.06
N GLY A 42 -7.42 13.34 -2.67
CA GLY A 42 -6.28 14.20 -2.37
C GLY A 42 -6.27 14.81 -0.97
N SER A 43 -7.03 14.26 -0.04
CA SER A 43 -7.03 14.65 1.38
C SER A 43 -6.92 13.41 2.26
N PHE A 44 -6.16 13.53 3.35
CA PHE A 44 -6.17 12.49 4.37
C PHE A 44 -7.53 12.44 5.07
N LYS A 45 -7.80 11.34 5.74
CA LYS A 45 -9.04 11.15 6.51
C LYS A 45 -9.22 12.25 7.55
N ASN A 46 -10.46 12.68 7.73
CA ASN A 46 -10.86 13.73 8.67
C ASN A 46 -11.59 13.18 9.91
N SER A 47 -11.80 11.88 9.96
CA SER A 47 -12.35 11.15 11.09
C SER A 47 -11.65 9.80 11.20
N ASP A 48 -11.63 9.26 12.41
CA ASP A 48 -11.06 7.95 12.65
C ASP A 48 -11.86 6.89 11.91
N ASN A 49 -11.14 5.89 11.39
CA ASN A 49 -11.70 4.77 10.68
C ASN A 49 -11.30 3.46 11.37
N VAL A 50 -12.03 2.40 11.06
CA VAL A 50 -11.73 1.05 11.53
C VAL A 50 -11.66 0.10 10.34
N ILE A 51 -10.84 -0.92 10.46
CA ILE A 51 -10.85 -2.06 9.53
C ILE A 51 -11.70 -3.13 10.19
N ALA A 52 -12.89 -3.36 9.62
CA ALA A 52 -13.86 -4.32 10.12
C ALA A 52 -14.11 -5.43 9.10
N GLU A 53 -14.45 -6.60 9.61
CA GLU A 53 -14.92 -7.74 8.83
C GLU A 53 -16.38 -8.00 9.15
N GLU A 54 -17.19 -8.21 8.13
CA GLU A 54 -18.57 -8.64 8.27
C GLU A 54 -18.61 -10.16 8.30
N LEU A 55 -19.13 -10.70 9.39
CA LEU A 55 -19.34 -12.15 9.55
C LEU A 55 -20.57 -12.61 8.75
N PRO A 56 -20.70 -13.93 8.49
CA PRO A 56 -21.84 -14.51 7.77
C PRO A 56 -23.21 -14.22 8.42
N ASP A 57 -23.22 -13.92 9.72
CA ASP A 57 -24.43 -13.55 10.49
C ASP A 57 -24.75 -12.05 10.46
N GLY A 58 -23.96 -11.24 9.72
CA GLY A 58 -24.10 -9.80 9.59
C GLY A 58 -23.48 -8.99 10.73
N GLN A 59 -22.82 -9.63 11.69
CA GLN A 59 -22.07 -8.94 12.72
C GLN A 59 -20.76 -8.36 12.15
N GLN A 60 -20.39 -7.16 12.59
CA GLN A 60 -19.08 -6.57 12.26
C GLN A 60 -18.11 -6.77 13.42
N ILE A 61 -16.95 -7.31 13.11
CA ILE A 61 -15.82 -7.42 14.03
C ILE A 61 -14.73 -6.43 13.59
N VAL A 62 -14.31 -5.55 14.50
CA VAL A 62 -13.14 -4.69 14.28
C VAL A 62 -11.90 -5.57 14.28
N ARG A 63 -11.17 -5.58 13.18
CA ARG A 63 -9.92 -6.34 13.01
C ARG A 63 -8.70 -5.52 13.34
N PHE A 64 -8.75 -4.23 13.08
CA PHE A 64 -7.65 -3.30 13.33
C PHE A 64 -8.18 -1.87 13.47
N GLU A 65 -7.61 -1.11 14.38
CA GLU A 65 -7.84 0.31 14.56
C GLU A 65 -6.64 1.07 14.00
N PRO A 66 -6.76 1.74 12.85
CA PRO A 66 -5.67 2.52 12.26
C PRO A 66 -5.27 3.73 13.10
N VAL A 67 -4.17 4.37 12.71
CA VAL A 67 -3.72 5.65 13.28
C VAL A 67 -4.86 6.67 13.27
N PRO A 68 -5.07 7.46 14.33
CA PRO A 68 -6.10 8.50 14.39
C PRO A 68 -5.97 9.54 13.27
N ALA A 69 -7.07 10.16 12.88
CA ALA A 69 -7.09 11.11 11.78
C ALA A 69 -6.13 12.30 12.01
N TRP A 70 -6.08 12.82 13.23
CA TRP A 70 -5.23 13.98 13.58
C TRP A 70 -3.72 13.68 13.47
N GLU A 71 -3.30 12.43 13.69
CA GLU A 71 -1.91 11.99 13.67
C GLU A 71 -1.47 11.50 12.28
N THR A 72 -2.42 11.21 11.40
CA THR A 72 -2.17 10.61 10.07
C THR A 72 -1.16 11.40 9.21
N PRO A 73 -1.22 12.74 9.09
CA PRO A 73 -0.28 13.48 8.25
C PRO A 73 1.17 13.33 8.71
N GLU A 74 1.41 13.39 10.01
CA GLU A 74 2.76 13.27 10.58
C GLU A 74 3.29 11.84 10.44
N THR A 75 2.44 10.85 10.68
CA THR A 75 2.81 9.43 10.57
C THR A 75 3.14 9.05 9.12
N ILE A 76 2.39 9.53 8.14
CA ILE A 76 2.72 9.33 6.71
C ILE A 76 4.04 10.01 6.34
N ALA A 77 4.30 11.20 6.85
CA ALA A 77 5.58 11.88 6.60
C ALA A 77 6.75 11.10 7.21
N ALA A 78 6.60 10.61 8.44
CA ALA A 78 7.60 9.77 9.09
C ALA A 78 7.85 8.46 8.32
N LEU A 79 6.80 7.79 7.85
CA LEU A 79 6.91 6.58 7.02
C LEU A 79 7.71 6.85 5.74
N CYS A 80 7.39 7.90 5.00
CA CYS A 80 8.09 8.27 3.77
C CYS A 80 9.57 8.57 4.03
N ASN A 81 9.88 9.32 5.09
CA ASN A 81 11.25 9.67 5.46
C ASN A 81 12.06 8.44 5.87
N ALA A 82 11.48 7.55 6.67
CA ALA A 82 12.11 6.31 7.09
C ALA A 82 12.41 5.39 5.90
N PHE A 83 11.46 5.26 4.97
CA PHE A 83 11.64 4.48 3.75
C PHE A 83 12.75 5.07 2.87
N GLU A 84 12.76 6.39 2.66
CA GLU A 84 13.80 7.06 1.86
C GLU A 84 15.19 6.88 2.47
N ALA A 85 15.29 6.99 3.80
CA ALA A 85 16.55 6.75 4.51
C ALA A 85 17.02 5.29 4.38
N ALA A 86 16.10 4.32 4.53
CA ALA A 86 16.42 2.90 4.40
C ALA A 86 16.86 2.53 2.97
N MET A 87 16.27 3.17 1.94
CA MET A 87 16.64 2.95 0.53
C MET A 87 18.06 3.48 0.18
N GLN A 88 18.67 4.30 1.03
CA GLN A 88 20.08 4.73 0.86
C GLN A 88 21.08 3.68 1.39
N ASP A 89 20.62 2.71 2.17
CA ASP A 89 21.46 1.62 2.65
C ASP A 89 21.53 0.51 1.59
N ALA A 90 22.72 0.34 1.00
CA ALA A 90 22.95 -0.64 -0.06
C ALA A 90 22.88 -2.11 0.43
N GLU A 91 22.89 -2.35 1.74
CA GLU A 91 22.75 -3.68 2.33
C GLU A 91 21.28 -4.10 2.48
N LEU A 92 20.34 -3.15 2.37
CA LEU A 92 18.91 -3.43 2.47
C LEU A 92 18.30 -3.69 1.09
N ASP A 93 17.68 -4.85 0.95
CA ASP A 93 16.99 -5.21 -0.31
C ASP A 93 15.65 -4.49 -0.43
N PRO A 94 15.39 -3.75 -1.53
CA PRO A 94 14.10 -3.14 -1.79
C PRO A 94 12.90 -4.10 -1.71
N LEU A 95 13.10 -5.38 -2.04
CA LEU A 95 12.05 -6.41 -1.94
C LEU A 95 11.64 -6.71 -0.49
N LEU A 96 12.46 -6.33 0.49
CA LEU A 96 12.11 -6.37 1.91
C LEU A 96 11.52 -5.05 2.37
N LEU A 97 12.08 -3.92 1.94
CA LEU A 97 11.64 -2.59 2.36
C LEU A 97 10.25 -2.23 1.84
N ILE A 98 9.94 -2.59 0.59
CA ILE A 98 8.66 -2.25 -0.05
C ILE A 98 7.48 -2.89 0.70
N PRO A 99 7.45 -4.20 0.99
CA PRO A 99 6.37 -4.79 1.78
C PRO A 99 6.20 -4.19 3.17
N ILE A 100 7.31 -3.83 3.85
CA ILE A 100 7.26 -3.14 5.14
C ILE A 100 6.56 -1.79 5.01
N PHE A 101 6.96 -0.97 4.04
CA PHE A 101 6.31 0.30 3.74
C PHE A 101 4.80 0.14 3.46
N ILE A 102 4.43 -0.87 2.67
CA ILE A 102 3.03 -1.13 2.31
C ILE A 102 2.21 -1.59 3.51
N LEU A 103 2.76 -2.45 4.37
CA LEU A 103 2.08 -2.85 5.61
C LEU A 103 1.84 -1.62 6.51
N ASP A 104 2.86 -0.81 6.75
CA ASP A 104 2.73 0.39 7.58
C ASP A 104 1.72 1.39 6.97
N PHE A 105 1.74 1.59 5.67
CA PHE A 105 0.73 2.39 4.98
C PHE A 105 -0.69 1.86 5.21
N LEU A 106 -0.89 0.54 5.17
CA LEU A 106 -2.20 -0.08 5.42
C LEU A 106 -2.61 0.02 6.89
N CYS A 107 -1.66 -0.05 7.84
CA CYS A 107 -1.92 0.16 9.27
C CYS A 107 -2.24 1.63 9.60
N ILE A 108 -1.61 2.58 8.92
CA ILE A 108 -1.97 4.00 9.04
C ILE A 108 -3.35 4.25 8.45
N HIS A 109 -3.68 3.60 7.33
CA HIS A 109 -4.96 3.69 6.62
C HIS A 109 -5.39 5.14 6.37
N PRO A 110 -4.57 5.92 5.63
CA PRO A 110 -4.61 7.38 5.68
C PRO A 110 -5.83 8.04 5.03
N PHE A 111 -6.65 7.30 4.28
CA PHE A 111 -7.77 7.84 3.53
C PHE A 111 -9.12 7.33 4.05
N ASN A 112 -10.18 8.09 3.85
CA ASN A 112 -11.55 7.63 4.12
C ASN A 112 -11.98 6.47 3.21
N ASP A 113 -11.44 6.43 1.97
CA ASP A 113 -11.67 5.36 0.99
C ASP A 113 -10.46 5.26 0.06
N GLY A 114 -10.24 4.09 -0.54
CA GLY A 114 -9.21 3.87 -1.56
C GLY A 114 -7.85 3.43 -1.03
N ASN A 115 -7.69 3.16 0.27
CA ASN A 115 -6.41 2.73 0.84
C ASN A 115 -5.84 1.46 0.15
N GLY A 116 -6.68 0.46 -0.12
CA GLY A 116 -6.27 -0.74 -0.83
C GLY A 116 -5.83 -0.48 -2.28
N ARG A 117 -6.50 0.42 -3.00
CA ARG A 117 -6.08 0.82 -4.36
C ARG A 117 -4.77 1.60 -4.31
N MET A 118 -4.64 2.51 -3.36
CA MET A 118 -3.42 3.28 -3.15
C MET A 118 -2.25 2.38 -2.77
N SER A 119 -2.44 1.40 -1.89
CA SER A 119 -1.36 0.46 -1.53
C SER A 119 -0.84 -0.31 -2.74
N ARG A 120 -1.71 -0.73 -3.65
CA ARG A 120 -1.30 -1.40 -4.91
C ARG A 120 -0.58 -0.47 -5.88
N LEU A 121 -1.06 0.79 -6.04
CA LEU A 121 -0.36 1.80 -6.84
C LEU A 121 1.04 2.09 -6.28
N LEU A 122 1.15 2.26 -4.97
CA LEU A 122 2.42 2.50 -4.29
C LEU A 122 3.36 1.30 -4.40
N THR A 123 2.85 0.08 -4.29
CA THR A 123 3.64 -1.14 -4.52
C THR A 123 4.28 -1.13 -5.90
N LEU A 124 3.50 -0.86 -6.95
CA LEU A 124 4.01 -0.78 -8.31
C LEU A 124 5.02 0.34 -8.50
N LEU A 125 4.72 1.54 -7.98
CA LEU A 125 5.62 2.68 -8.05
C LEU A 125 6.97 2.35 -7.44
N LEU A 126 7.00 1.79 -6.23
CA LEU A 126 8.22 1.47 -5.51
C LEU A 126 9.01 0.35 -6.17
N LEU A 127 8.34 -0.68 -6.71
CA LEU A 127 8.99 -1.75 -7.49
C LEU A 127 9.64 -1.21 -8.76
N TYR A 128 8.94 -0.38 -9.53
CA TYR A 128 9.53 0.24 -10.74
C TYR A 128 10.72 1.13 -10.42
N ARG A 129 10.62 1.97 -9.38
CA ARG A 129 11.73 2.82 -8.93
C ARG A 129 12.95 2.01 -8.48
N SER A 130 12.74 0.78 -8.03
CA SER A 130 13.80 -0.15 -7.63
C SER A 130 14.31 -1.02 -8.80
N GLY A 131 13.86 -0.76 -10.03
CA GLY A 131 14.32 -1.46 -11.24
C GLY A 131 13.55 -2.75 -11.56
N TYR A 132 12.48 -3.07 -10.81
CA TYR A 132 11.68 -4.26 -11.06
C TYR A 132 10.54 -3.97 -12.05
N ILE A 133 10.56 -4.60 -13.24
CA ILE A 133 9.53 -4.44 -14.26
C ILE A 133 8.41 -5.47 -14.05
N VAL A 134 7.64 -5.30 -13.00
CA VAL A 134 6.64 -6.28 -12.55
C VAL A 134 5.28 -6.09 -13.23
N GLY A 135 4.83 -4.86 -13.39
CA GLY A 135 3.45 -4.55 -13.78
C GLY A 135 3.13 -4.70 -15.27
N LYS A 136 4.11 -4.99 -16.13
CA LYS A 136 3.86 -5.11 -17.58
C LYS A 136 3.11 -6.38 -17.95
N TYR A 137 3.20 -7.43 -17.15
CA TYR A 137 2.71 -8.77 -17.50
C TYR A 137 1.71 -9.35 -16.51
N ILE A 138 1.62 -8.87 -15.29
CA ILE A 138 0.68 -9.40 -14.27
C ILE A 138 0.11 -8.28 -13.42
N SER A 139 -1.20 -8.37 -13.19
CA SER A 139 -1.95 -7.44 -12.34
C SER A 139 -1.80 -7.85 -10.87
N ILE A 140 -1.27 -6.96 -10.04
CA ILE A 140 -1.24 -7.15 -8.57
C ILE A 140 -2.67 -7.35 -8.03
N GLU A 141 -3.66 -6.69 -8.65
CA GLU A 141 -5.07 -6.88 -8.31
C GLU A 141 -5.52 -8.32 -8.53
N LYS A 142 -5.16 -8.91 -9.68
CA LYS A 142 -5.51 -10.29 -9.98
C LYS A 142 -4.86 -11.23 -8.99
N LEU A 143 -3.58 -11.03 -8.69
CA LEU A 143 -2.85 -11.84 -7.75
C LEU A 143 -3.49 -11.81 -6.35
N ILE A 144 -3.77 -10.61 -5.81
CA ILE A 144 -4.44 -10.45 -4.51
C ILE A 144 -5.86 -11.05 -4.56
N SER A 145 -6.56 -10.93 -5.70
CA SER A 145 -7.88 -11.55 -5.88
C SER A 145 -7.79 -13.07 -5.87
N ASP A 146 -6.80 -13.66 -6.53
CA ASP A 146 -6.61 -15.11 -6.62
C ASP A 146 -6.14 -15.72 -5.28
N THR A 147 -5.51 -14.93 -4.41
CA THR A 147 -4.98 -15.33 -3.09
C THR A 147 -5.60 -14.53 -1.94
N LYS A 148 -6.85 -14.13 -2.10
CA LYS A 148 -7.52 -13.15 -1.22
C LYS A 148 -7.48 -13.56 0.26
N GLU A 149 -7.78 -14.80 0.57
CA GLU A 149 -7.79 -15.30 1.95
C GLU A 149 -6.40 -15.21 2.57
N THR A 150 -5.39 -15.75 1.89
CA THR A 150 -3.99 -15.68 2.34
C THR A 150 -3.50 -14.24 2.50
N TYR A 151 -3.88 -13.33 1.59
CA TYR A 151 -3.54 -11.91 1.71
C TYR A 151 -4.06 -11.30 3.02
N TYR A 152 -5.34 -11.54 3.35
CA TYR A 152 -5.91 -11.00 4.59
C TYR A 152 -5.36 -11.68 5.84
N GLU A 153 -5.07 -12.98 5.79
CA GLU A 153 -4.44 -13.71 6.90
C GLU A 153 -3.06 -13.14 7.24
N VAL A 154 -2.18 -12.96 6.24
CA VAL A 154 -0.84 -12.42 6.48
C VAL A 154 -0.87 -10.95 6.89
N LEU A 155 -1.81 -10.18 6.35
CA LEU A 155 -2.02 -8.79 6.73
C LEU A 155 -2.44 -8.68 8.20
N GLN A 156 -3.38 -9.50 8.64
CA GLN A 156 -3.83 -9.57 10.03
C GLN A 156 -2.70 -10.02 10.96
N ALA A 157 -1.99 -11.08 10.60
CA ALA A 157 -0.87 -11.59 11.39
C ALA A 157 0.23 -10.52 11.58
N SER A 158 0.57 -9.79 10.51
CA SER A 158 1.63 -8.78 10.56
C SER A 158 1.20 -7.44 11.15
N SER A 159 -0.10 -7.13 11.23
CA SER A 159 -0.61 -5.92 11.89
C SER A 159 -0.85 -6.10 13.40
N TYR A 160 -0.81 -7.31 13.92
CA TYR A 160 -0.96 -7.57 15.35
C TYR A 160 0.16 -6.90 16.15
N ASN A 161 -0.17 -6.14 17.19
CA ASN A 161 0.76 -5.33 17.99
C ASN A 161 1.55 -4.27 17.19
N TRP A 162 1.02 -3.79 16.05
CA TRP A 162 1.68 -2.77 15.25
C TRP A 162 1.86 -1.45 16.02
N HIS A 163 0.85 -1.00 16.77
CA HIS A 163 0.91 0.22 17.58
C HIS A 163 1.94 0.14 18.71
N GLU A 164 2.19 -1.04 19.23
CA GLU A 164 3.19 -1.30 20.27
C GLU A 164 4.61 -1.39 19.72
N GLY A 165 4.78 -1.39 18.39
CA GLY A 165 6.07 -1.53 17.73
C GLY A 165 6.70 -2.92 17.91
N THR A 166 5.89 -3.95 18.19
CA THR A 166 6.32 -5.33 18.42
C THR A 166 5.68 -6.34 17.47
N ASN A 167 5.11 -5.82 16.37
CA ASN A 167 4.53 -6.64 15.32
C ASN A 167 5.59 -7.44 14.54
N ASP A 168 5.16 -8.54 13.93
CA ASP A 168 6.00 -9.35 13.05
C ASP A 168 5.68 -9.05 11.58
N TYR A 169 6.63 -8.44 10.88
CA TYR A 169 6.50 -8.17 9.45
C TYR A 169 6.65 -9.41 8.57
N ALA A 170 7.26 -10.49 9.08
CA ALA A 170 7.66 -11.64 8.27
C ALA A 170 6.52 -12.30 7.47
N PRO A 171 5.30 -12.51 8.00
CA PRO A 171 4.23 -13.10 7.22
C PRO A 171 3.89 -12.29 5.96
N PHE A 172 3.75 -10.96 6.09
CA PHE A 172 3.43 -10.09 4.96
C PHE A 172 4.61 -9.92 4.00
N VAL A 173 5.81 -9.73 4.54
CA VAL A 173 7.05 -9.61 3.76
C VAL A 173 7.34 -10.88 2.96
N THR A 174 7.07 -12.06 3.50
CA THR A 174 7.27 -13.34 2.78
C THR A 174 6.21 -13.54 1.70
N TYR A 175 4.95 -13.16 1.97
CA TYR A 175 3.86 -13.29 1.00
C TYR A 175 4.09 -12.41 -0.24
N MET A 176 4.51 -11.16 -0.08
CA MET A 176 4.60 -10.19 -1.17
C MET A 176 5.64 -10.57 -2.24
N PRO A 177 6.91 -10.90 -1.92
CA PRO A 177 7.88 -11.33 -2.93
C PRO A 177 7.53 -12.64 -3.63
N VAL A 178 6.98 -13.64 -2.94
CA VAL A 178 6.50 -14.89 -3.57
C VAL A 178 5.43 -14.57 -4.61
N SER A 179 4.59 -13.62 -4.30
CA SER A 179 3.60 -13.09 -5.22
C SER A 179 4.23 -12.40 -6.43
N TYR A 180 5.42 -11.79 -6.29
CA TYR A 180 6.15 -11.14 -7.39
C TYR A 180 7.03 -12.12 -8.19
N THR A 181 7.57 -13.17 -7.59
CA THR A 181 8.47 -14.13 -8.26
C THR A 181 7.75 -15.04 -9.26
N HIS A 182 6.45 -15.23 -9.15
CA HIS A 182 5.65 -15.75 -10.24
C HIS A 182 5.59 -14.80 -11.46
N LEU A 183 6.21 -13.62 -11.35
CA LEU A 183 6.02 -12.50 -12.23
C LEU A 183 7.13 -12.24 -13.23
N THR A 184 8.35 -12.59 -12.99
CA THR A 184 9.41 -12.60 -14.03
C THR A 184 10.78 -12.83 -13.44
N LEU A 185 11.46 -13.84 -13.91
CA LEU A 185 12.90 -13.72 -14.12
C LEU A 185 13.07 -13.09 -15.50
N PRO A 186 13.81 -11.99 -15.65
CA PRO A 186 14.26 -11.57 -16.97
C PRO A 186 15.20 -12.66 -17.51
N THR A 187 14.86 -13.18 -18.67
CA THR A 187 15.79 -13.97 -19.51
C THR A 187 16.89 -13.08 -20.01
#